data_9efb6884aab785c095393c9ba35ce4bb
#
_entry.id   9efb6884aab785c095393c9ba35ce4bb
#
_cell.length_a   1.000
_cell.length_b   1.000
_cell.length_c   1.000
_cell.angle_alpha   90.00
_cell.angle_beta   90.00
_cell.angle_gamma   90.00
#
_symmetry.space_group_name_H-M   'P 1'
#
loop_
_entity.id
_entity.type
_entity.pdbx_description
1 polymer ?
#
loop_
_entity_poly.entity_id
_entity_poly.type
_entity_poly.pdbx_seq_one_letter_code
_entity_poly.pdbx_strand_id
1 'polypeptide(L)'
;MNTLLLHLDDALHLQPTFVDAALSVGAREVDERRCGSAVRLWSRRESLDLLKPSIARPAGAPASPRLCFLGSGDFHHVSAMLIAEAAESFDGPLTIIHIDNHPDWVNFDNGLHCGSWVNEVAEHPNVQKIITLGVCSDDLQSPERKGANLGNLANGKVELYPYDRLPSRVKRAYGESVSYTQASNHLIWSTMKKMGLAAFREHLLSRIFTSNVYITIDKDCLSLDDAITNWDQGRLRLSTILELLSDIATRHRIVGADVIGDYSTPDYSGTLLTRLLKQGEILIDQPLRAPDAVMTRDRNTITNLALLRSFSDILS
;
A
#
# COMPACT_ATOMS: atom_id res chain seq x y z
N MET A 1 -12.98 11.17 -12.66
CA MET A 1 -12.33 10.10 -11.89
C MET A 1 -13.13 8.81 -11.99
N ASN A 2 -12.49 7.64 -12.08
CA ASN A 2 -13.15 6.33 -12.07
C ASN A 2 -12.89 5.68 -10.70
N THR A 3 -13.89 5.63 -9.82
CA THR A 3 -13.75 5.04 -8.48
C THR A 3 -14.28 3.61 -8.48
N LEU A 4 -13.53 2.70 -7.87
CA LEU A 4 -13.88 1.29 -7.69
C LEU A 4 -13.87 0.94 -6.20
N LEU A 5 -14.98 0.43 -5.70
CA LEU A 5 -15.06 -0.26 -4.42
C LEU A 5 -14.96 -1.76 -4.72
N LEU A 6 -13.82 -2.37 -4.43
CA LEU A 6 -13.60 -3.81 -4.61
C LEU A 6 -13.69 -4.50 -3.27
N HIS A 7 -14.82 -5.14 -3.01
CA HIS A 7 -15.06 -5.87 -1.77
C HIS A 7 -14.38 -7.24 -1.82
N LEU A 8 -13.19 -7.33 -1.25
CA LEU A 8 -12.47 -8.59 -1.04
C LEU A 8 -12.80 -9.23 0.30
N ASP A 9 -13.37 -8.43 1.23
CA ASP A 9 -13.88 -8.82 2.53
C ASP A 9 -15.04 -7.89 2.96
N ASP A 10 -15.44 -7.97 4.23
CA ASP A 10 -16.53 -7.15 4.75
C ASP A 10 -16.12 -5.74 5.21
N ALA A 11 -14.82 -5.39 5.14
CA ALA A 11 -14.30 -4.15 5.73
C ALA A 11 -14.99 -2.88 5.20
N LEU A 12 -15.20 -2.77 3.89
CA LEU A 12 -15.91 -1.64 3.28
C LEU A 12 -17.43 -1.71 3.58
N HIS A 13 -18.01 -2.90 3.59
CA HIS A 13 -19.42 -3.13 3.90
C HIS A 13 -19.82 -2.65 5.31
N LEU A 14 -18.86 -2.71 6.24
CA LEU A 14 -19.04 -2.21 7.60
C LEU A 14 -19.07 -0.67 7.70
N GLN A 15 -18.86 0.05 6.58
CA GLN A 15 -18.79 1.50 6.49
C GLN A 15 -19.85 2.07 5.52
N PRO A 16 -21.16 1.87 5.79
CA PRO A 16 -22.23 2.24 4.85
C PRO A 16 -22.20 3.72 4.45
N THR A 17 -21.91 4.62 5.38
CA THR A 17 -21.80 6.06 5.09
C THR A 17 -20.71 6.38 4.04
N PHE A 18 -19.57 5.67 4.09
CA PHE A 18 -18.53 5.82 3.09
C PHE A 18 -18.96 5.22 1.74
N VAL A 19 -19.53 4.01 1.75
CA VAL A 19 -20.01 3.34 0.52
C VAL A 19 -21.06 4.20 -0.18
N ASP A 20 -22.06 4.69 0.55
CA ASP A 20 -23.12 5.56 0.01
C ASP A 20 -22.53 6.85 -0.59
N ALA A 21 -21.57 7.48 0.09
CA ALA A 21 -20.89 8.67 -0.42
C ALA A 21 -20.09 8.38 -1.70
N ALA A 22 -19.38 7.25 -1.77
CA ALA A 22 -18.63 6.86 -2.96
C ALA A 22 -19.57 6.56 -4.14
N LEU A 23 -20.65 5.85 -3.91
CA LEU A 23 -21.68 5.56 -4.92
C LEU A 23 -22.36 6.85 -5.42
N SER A 24 -22.60 7.81 -4.55
CA SER A 24 -23.22 9.11 -4.92
C SER A 24 -22.35 9.94 -5.88
N VAL A 25 -21.04 9.73 -5.87
CA VAL A 25 -20.10 10.36 -6.82
C VAL A 25 -19.73 9.46 -8.00
N GLY A 26 -20.48 8.36 -8.22
CA GLY A 26 -20.37 7.49 -9.38
C GLY A 26 -19.36 6.35 -9.24
N ALA A 27 -19.01 5.94 -8.02
CA ALA A 27 -18.18 4.76 -7.83
C ALA A 27 -18.87 3.50 -8.35
N ARG A 28 -18.09 2.58 -8.91
CA ARG A 28 -18.52 1.23 -9.23
C ARG A 28 -18.22 0.32 -8.04
N GLU A 29 -19.19 -0.46 -7.62
CA GLU A 29 -19.06 -1.46 -6.57
C GLU A 29 -18.96 -2.87 -7.18
N VAL A 30 -18.01 -3.66 -6.70
CA VAL A 30 -17.78 -5.04 -7.15
C VAL A 30 -17.55 -5.93 -5.93
N ASP A 31 -18.36 -6.98 -5.81
CA ASP A 31 -18.28 -7.96 -4.72
C ASP A 31 -17.46 -9.19 -5.17
N GLU A 32 -16.25 -9.31 -4.64
CA GLU A 32 -15.33 -10.42 -4.86
C GLU A 32 -14.91 -11.09 -3.55
N ARG A 33 -15.76 -11.05 -2.52
CA ARG A 33 -15.44 -11.66 -1.21
C ARG A 33 -15.18 -13.15 -1.28
N ARG A 34 -15.78 -13.85 -2.26
CA ARG A 34 -15.49 -15.28 -2.50
C ARG A 34 -14.05 -15.49 -2.98
N CYS A 35 -13.56 -14.64 -3.87
CA CYS A 35 -12.16 -14.66 -4.29
C CYS A 35 -11.27 -14.14 -3.15
N GLY A 36 -11.72 -13.10 -2.43
CA GLY A 36 -11.00 -12.49 -1.31
C GLY A 36 -10.55 -13.50 -0.27
N SER A 37 -11.43 -14.39 0.20
CA SER A 37 -11.07 -15.44 1.17
C SER A 37 -9.97 -16.39 0.67
N ALA A 38 -9.84 -16.60 -0.64
CA ALA A 38 -8.78 -17.41 -1.25
C ALA A 38 -7.46 -16.66 -1.35
N VAL A 39 -7.51 -15.34 -1.66
CA VAL A 39 -6.30 -14.54 -1.90
C VAL A 39 -5.79 -13.81 -0.65
N ARG A 40 -6.54 -13.76 0.45
CA ARG A 40 -6.17 -13.06 1.68
C ARG A 40 -4.75 -13.43 2.16
N LEU A 41 -3.94 -12.47 2.60
CA LEU A 41 -2.52 -12.52 2.97
C LEU A 41 -1.61 -12.88 1.79
N TRP A 42 -1.81 -14.02 1.19
CA TRP A 42 -1.06 -14.50 0.05
C TRP A 42 -1.86 -15.49 -0.78
N SER A 43 -1.49 -15.59 -2.05
CA SER A 43 -2.06 -16.58 -2.95
C SER A 43 -1.13 -16.91 -4.11
N ARG A 44 -1.43 -18.01 -4.80
CA ARG A 44 -0.84 -18.31 -6.09
C ARG A 44 -1.37 -17.33 -7.14
N ARG A 45 -0.60 -17.13 -8.20
CA ARG A 45 -0.96 -16.20 -9.30
C ARG A 45 -2.28 -16.55 -9.95
N GLU A 46 -2.57 -17.84 -10.15
CA GLU A 46 -3.83 -18.30 -10.77
C GLU A 46 -5.06 -17.85 -9.97
N SER A 47 -4.96 -17.76 -8.64
CA SER A 47 -6.05 -17.26 -7.79
C SER A 47 -6.21 -15.75 -7.90
N LEU A 48 -5.12 -15.00 -8.01
CA LEU A 48 -5.16 -13.55 -8.26
C LEU A 48 -5.72 -13.24 -9.65
N ASP A 49 -5.40 -14.06 -10.65
CA ASP A 49 -5.87 -13.87 -12.02
C ASP A 49 -7.41 -13.92 -12.13
N LEU A 50 -8.09 -14.57 -11.18
CA LEU A 50 -9.55 -14.55 -11.10
C LEU A 50 -10.13 -13.15 -10.84
N LEU A 51 -9.33 -12.24 -10.25
CA LEU A 51 -9.73 -10.84 -10.00
C LEU A 51 -9.56 -9.95 -11.24
N LYS A 52 -8.82 -10.39 -12.27
CA LYS A 52 -8.55 -9.57 -13.47
C LYS A 52 -9.82 -9.00 -14.11
N PRO A 53 -10.90 -9.78 -14.33
CA PRO A 53 -12.12 -9.23 -14.93
C PRO A 53 -12.77 -8.12 -14.12
N SER A 54 -12.68 -8.21 -12.79
CA SER A 54 -13.27 -7.24 -11.84
C SER A 54 -12.48 -5.94 -11.77
N ILE A 55 -11.16 -6.01 -12.02
CA ILE A 55 -10.23 -4.89 -12.04
C ILE A 55 -10.15 -4.28 -13.46
N ALA A 56 -10.31 -5.08 -14.52
CA ALA A 56 -10.13 -4.63 -15.89
C ALA A 56 -10.94 -3.38 -16.24
N ARG A 57 -10.37 -2.51 -17.05
CA ARG A 57 -11.10 -1.40 -17.65
C ARG A 57 -12.01 -1.93 -18.77
N PRO A 58 -13.15 -1.28 -19.03
CA PRO A 58 -13.94 -1.61 -20.22
C PRO A 58 -13.08 -1.49 -21.49
N ALA A 59 -13.21 -2.45 -22.39
CA ALA A 59 -12.48 -2.44 -23.66
C ALA A 59 -12.77 -1.15 -24.45
N GLY A 60 -11.71 -0.47 -24.91
CA GLY A 60 -11.81 0.80 -25.66
C GLY A 60 -12.10 2.03 -24.81
N ALA A 61 -12.20 1.91 -23.49
CA ALA A 61 -12.32 3.07 -22.62
C ALA A 61 -11.01 3.91 -22.65
N PRO A 62 -11.11 5.25 -22.71
CA PRO A 62 -9.92 6.09 -22.64
C PRO A 62 -9.21 5.90 -21.29
N ALA A 63 -7.87 6.02 -21.30
CA ALA A 63 -7.08 5.98 -20.10
C ALA A 63 -7.47 7.17 -19.19
N SER A 64 -8.10 6.86 -18.06
CA SER A 64 -8.50 7.85 -17.05
C SER A 64 -7.98 7.42 -15.68
N PRO A 65 -7.58 8.34 -14.79
CA PRO A 65 -7.16 7.97 -13.46
C PRO A 65 -8.23 7.14 -12.73
N ARG A 66 -7.77 6.13 -11.97
CA ARG A 66 -8.64 5.28 -11.16
C ARG A 66 -8.26 5.39 -9.68
N LEU A 67 -9.28 5.49 -8.82
CA LEU A 67 -9.16 5.30 -7.38
C LEU A 67 -9.82 3.98 -7.00
N CYS A 68 -9.12 3.10 -6.29
CA CYS A 68 -9.66 1.84 -5.81
C CYS A 68 -9.61 1.77 -4.28
N PHE A 69 -10.69 1.31 -3.63
CA PHE A 69 -10.70 0.94 -2.21
C PHE A 69 -10.82 -0.58 -2.11
N LEU A 70 -9.91 -1.23 -1.37
CA LEU A 70 -9.74 -2.68 -1.35
C LEU A 70 -10.10 -3.36 -0.01
N GLY A 71 -10.37 -2.58 1.05
CA GLY A 71 -10.65 -3.12 2.39
C GLY A 71 -9.39 -3.40 3.21
N SER A 72 -9.22 -4.62 3.73
CA SER A 72 -8.11 -4.96 4.65
C SER A 72 -6.74 -4.92 4.00
N GLY A 73 -5.70 -4.52 4.75
CA GLY A 73 -4.29 -4.56 4.37
C GLY A 73 -3.79 -5.96 3.95
N ASP A 74 -4.49 -7.02 4.38
CA ASP A 74 -4.21 -8.40 3.95
C ASP A 74 -4.31 -8.61 2.43
N PHE A 75 -4.83 -7.62 1.69
CA PHE A 75 -4.97 -7.66 0.23
C PHE A 75 -4.02 -6.71 -0.50
N HIS A 76 -3.01 -6.13 0.16
CA HIS A 76 -2.13 -5.14 -0.44
C HIS A 76 -1.40 -5.64 -1.70
N HIS A 77 -1.20 -6.95 -1.84
CA HIS A 77 -0.65 -7.54 -3.08
C HIS A 77 -1.55 -7.38 -4.31
N VAL A 78 -2.84 -7.07 -4.16
CA VAL A 78 -3.74 -6.76 -5.28
C VAL A 78 -3.35 -5.41 -5.92
N SER A 79 -2.70 -4.52 -5.18
CA SER A 79 -2.15 -3.26 -5.71
C SER A 79 -1.16 -3.49 -6.84
N ALA A 80 -0.41 -4.61 -6.84
CA ALA A 80 0.48 -4.95 -7.96
C ALA A 80 -0.29 -5.08 -9.28
N MET A 81 -1.51 -5.63 -9.26
CA MET A 81 -2.36 -5.77 -10.45
C MET A 81 -2.90 -4.42 -10.93
N LEU A 82 -3.29 -3.55 -9.99
CA LEU A 82 -3.80 -2.20 -10.30
C LEU A 82 -2.68 -1.30 -10.85
N ILE A 83 -1.47 -1.43 -10.30
CA ILE A 83 -0.28 -0.71 -10.78
C ILE A 83 0.11 -1.19 -12.17
N ALA A 84 0.13 -2.51 -12.43
CA ALA A 84 0.42 -3.07 -13.74
C ALA A 84 -0.60 -2.56 -14.79
N GLU A 85 -1.90 -2.57 -14.46
CA GLU A 85 -2.95 -2.03 -15.33
C GLU A 85 -2.76 -0.54 -15.61
N ALA A 86 -2.38 0.26 -14.61
CA ALA A 86 -2.08 1.68 -14.80
C ALA A 86 -0.82 1.87 -15.67
N ALA A 87 0.24 1.11 -15.41
CA ALA A 87 1.50 1.17 -16.17
C ALA A 87 1.35 0.77 -17.64
N GLU A 88 0.36 -0.06 -17.97
CA GLU A 88 0.02 -0.45 -19.35
C GLU A 88 -0.94 0.55 -20.03
N SER A 89 -1.76 1.26 -19.24
CA SER A 89 -2.80 2.16 -19.75
C SER A 89 -2.31 3.57 -20.06
N PHE A 90 -1.22 4.01 -19.43
CA PHE A 90 -0.68 5.37 -19.59
C PHE A 90 0.70 5.34 -20.21
N ASP A 91 0.95 6.26 -21.16
CA ASP A 91 2.24 6.40 -21.81
C ASP A 91 3.30 6.95 -20.84
N GLY A 92 4.51 6.39 -20.93
CA GLY A 92 5.69 6.83 -20.19
C GLY A 92 5.91 6.12 -18.86
N PRO A 93 7.06 6.37 -18.24
CA PRO A 93 7.45 5.71 -17.00
C PRO A 93 6.63 6.19 -15.80
N LEU A 94 6.52 5.31 -14.80
CA LEU A 94 5.72 5.49 -13.61
C LEU A 94 6.60 5.49 -12.35
N THR A 95 6.39 6.44 -11.45
CA THR A 95 6.87 6.36 -10.06
C THR A 95 5.72 5.93 -9.17
N ILE A 96 5.99 4.96 -8.30
CA ILE A 96 5.03 4.51 -7.28
C ILE A 96 5.34 5.21 -5.97
N ILE A 97 4.35 5.85 -5.37
CA ILE A 97 4.39 6.34 -4.00
C ILE A 97 3.64 5.34 -3.14
N HIS A 98 4.38 4.62 -2.33
CA HIS A 98 3.90 3.59 -1.43
C HIS A 98 3.92 4.15 -0.01
N ILE A 99 2.76 4.40 0.58
CA ILE A 99 2.60 4.97 1.93
C ILE A 99 2.09 3.86 2.84
N ASP A 100 2.95 3.37 3.74
CA ASP A 100 2.73 2.14 4.47
C ASP A 100 3.55 2.08 5.76
N ASN A 101 3.08 1.31 6.74
CA ASN A 101 3.86 0.95 7.92
C ASN A 101 4.88 -0.16 7.66
N HIS A 102 4.68 -0.93 6.56
CA HIS A 102 5.51 -2.06 6.13
C HIS A 102 6.20 -1.76 4.80
N PRO A 103 7.38 -2.29 4.53
CA PRO A 103 8.09 -2.03 3.27
C PRO A 103 7.67 -2.95 2.11
N ASP A 104 6.91 -4.00 2.35
CA ASP A 104 6.33 -4.96 1.40
C ASP A 104 7.30 -5.54 0.37
N TRP A 105 8.54 -5.74 0.76
CA TRP A 105 9.67 -6.15 -0.09
C TRP A 105 10.24 -7.54 0.24
N VAL A 106 9.50 -8.38 0.98
CA VAL A 106 9.98 -9.72 1.32
C VAL A 106 10.00 -10.62 0.08
N ASN A 107 11.00 -11.51 0.00
CA ASN A 107 11.01 -12.54 -1.04
C ASN A 107 9.97 -13.61 -0.72
N PHE A 108 9.12 -13.93 -1.68
CA PHE A 108 8.08 -14.93 -1.54
C PHE A 108 7.95 -15.76 -2.82
N ASP A 109 8.33 -17.06 -2.75
CA ASP A 109 8.49 -17.89 -3.95
C ASP A 109 7.19 -18.61 -4.39
N ASN A 110 6.16 -18.63 -3.54
CA ASN A 110 4.95 -19.43 -3.78
C ASN A 110 3.74 -18.63 -4.29
N GLY A 111 3.99 -17.54 -5.01
CA GLY A 111 2.93 -16.66 -5.52
C GLY A 111 3.17 -15.21 -5.16
N LEU A 112 2.17 -14.53 -4.59
CA LEU A 112 2.27 -13.14 -4.15
C LEU A 112 1.69 -13.01 -2.74
N HIS A 113 2.43 -12.32 -1.88
CA HIS A 113 2.10 -12.04 -0.48
C HIS A 113 1.83 -10.55 -0.30
N CYS A 114 0.97 -10.15 0.66
CA CYS A 114 0.73 -8.74 0.96
C CYS A 114 2.04 -7.99 1.27
N GLY A 115 2.99 -8.60 1.95
CA GLY A 115 4.33 -8.04 2.22
C GLY A 115 5.39 -8.28 1.13
N SER A 116 5.03 -8.74 -0.09
CA SER A 116 6.03 -9.05 -1.14
C SER A 116 5.81 -8.35 -2.47
N TRP A 117 4.70 -7.68 -2.65
CA TRP A 117 4.25 -7.16 -3.94
C TRP A 117 5.16 -6.05 -4.51
N VAL A 118 5.87 -5.32 -3.67
CA VAL A 118 6.84 -4.30 -4.09
C VAL A 118 7.92 -4.90 -5.01
N ASN A 119 8.36 -6.13 -4.74
CA ASN A 119 9.35 -6.80 -5.60
C ASN A 119 8.82 -7.06 -7.01
N GLU A 120 7.56 -7.50 -7.11
CA GLU A 120 6.89 -7.73 -8.39
C GLU A 120 6.78 -6.45 -9.21
N VAL A 121 6.29 -5.38 -8.58
CA VAL A 121 6.14 -4.07 -9.23
C VAL A 121 7.50 -3.49 -9.61
N ALA A 122 8.54 -3.74 -8.81
CA ALA A 122 9.91 -3.29 -9.13
C ALA A 122 10.47 -3.91 -10.42
N GLU A 123 10.01 -5.10 -10.81
CA GLU A 123 10.41 -5.76 -12.06
C GLU A 123 9.64 -5.26 -13.29
N HIS A 124 8.54 -4.53 -13.10
CA HIS A 124 7.73 -4.05 -14.22
C HIS A 124 8.52 -3.01 -15.05
N PRO A 125 8.61 -3.17 -16.40
CA PRO A 125 9.47 -2.35 -17.27
C PRO A 125 9.08 -0.86 -17.25
N ASN A 126 7.78 -0.54 -17.13
CA ASN A 126 7.29 0.83 -17.10
C ASN A 126 7.33 1.46 -15.70
N VAL A 127 7.66 0.73 -14.65
CA VAL A 127 7.86 1.30 -13.31
C VAL A 127 9.33 1.70 -13.18
N GLN A 128 9.59 3.00 -13.06
CA GLN A 128 10.95 3.53 -12.94
C GLN A 128 11.45 3.44 -11.50
N LYS A 129 10.61 3.75 -10.52
CA LYS A 129 10.97 3.84 -9.11
C LYS A 129 9.77 3.57 -8.21
N ILE A 130 10.04 3.02 -7.03
CA ILE A 130 9.11 2.93 -5.91
C ILE A 130 9.68 3.73 -4.74
N ILE A 131 8.89 4.63 -4.17
CA ILE A 131 9.27 5.43 -3.00
C ILE A 131 8.33 5.05 -1.86
N THR A 132 8.86 4.32 -0.88
CA THR A 132 8.12 3.85 0.30
C THR A 132 8.27 4.85 1.45
N LEU A 133 7.16 5.26 2.04
CA LEU A 133 7.07 6.31 3.06
C LEU A 133 6.35 5.80 4.32
N GLY A 134 6.80 6.22 5.50
CA GLY A 134 6.02 6.08 6.71
C GLY A 134 6.37 4.90 7.60
N VAL A 135 7.19 3.98 7.12
CA VAL A 135 7.51 2.71 7.81
C VAL A 135 7.95 2.92 9.26
N CYS A 136 7.25 2.24 10.17
CA CYS A 136 7.58 2.17 11.60
C CYS A 136 7.70 0.73 12.11
N SER A 137 7.30 -0.27 11.30
CA SER A 137 7.26 -1.68 11.69
C SER A 137 8.64 -2.24 12.05
N ASP A 138 8.67 -3.31 12.84
CA ASP A 138 9.89 -4.01 13.23
C ASP A 138 10.53 -4.80 12.09
N ASP A 139 9.95 -4.80 10.89
CA ASP A 139 10.55 -5.38 9.69
C ASP A 139 11.89 -4.75 9.34
N LEU A 140 12.07 -3.48 9.69
CA LEU A 140 13.33 -2.78 9.50
C LEU A 140 14.39 -3.07 10.58
N GLN A 141 14.09 -3.77 11.68
CA GLN A 141 15.07 -4.05 12.72
C GLN A 141 16.23 -4.92 12.21
N SER A 142 15.89 -6.00 11.49
CA SER A 142 16.85 -6.92 10.87
C SER A 142 16.28 -7.41 9.54
N PRO A 143 16.23 -6.55 8.50
CA PRO A 143 15.47 -6.80 7.28
C PRO A 143 15.90 -8.07 6.54
N GLU A 144 17.20 -8.42 6.53
CA GLU A 144 17.67 -9.67 5.92
C GLU A 144 17.06 -10.92 6.59
N ARG A 145 16.80 -10.87 7.92
CA ARG A 145 16.16 -11.98 8.65
C ARG A 145 14.68 -12.11 8.35
N LYS A 146 14.06 -11.00 7.98
CA LYS A 146 12.65 -10.93 7.55
C LYS A 146 12.49 -11.23 6.06
N GLY A 147 13.55 -11.60 5.36
CA GLY A 147 13.49 -11.94 3.94
C GLY A 147 13.48 -10.75 2.98
N ALA A 148 13.82 -9.55 3.43
CA ALA A 148 13.80 -8.34 2.61
C ALA A 148 14.68 -8.44 1.36
N ASN A 149 14.17 -7.99 0.22
CA ASN A 149 14.95 -7.82 -1.01
C ASN A 149 15.68 -6.46 -1.00
N LEU A 150 16.78 -6.39 -0.25
CA LEU A 150 17.61 -5.18 -0.18
C LEU A 150 18.37 -4.88 -1.47
N GLY A 151 18.35 -5.77 -2.47
CA GLY A 151 18.91 -5.53 -3.80
C GLY A 151 18.24 -4.36 -4.50
N ASN A 152 16.91 -4.26 -4.42
CA ASN A 152 16.15 -3.15 -4.99
C ASN A 152 16.40 -1.80 -4.28
N LEU A 153 16.76 -1.83 -3.00
CA LEU A 153 17.21 -0.65 -2.27
C LEU A 153 18.61 -0.23 -2.72
N ALA A 154 19.56 -1.19 -2.83
CA ALA A 154 20.96 -0.92 -3.20
C ALA A 154 21.11 -0.42 -4.64
N ASN A 155 20.28 -0.89 -5.58
CA ASN A 155 20.31 -0.43 -6.98
C ASN A 155 19.47 0.85 -7.23
N GLY A 156 18.81 1.40 -6.20
CA GLY A 156 18.02 2.63 -6.27
C GLY A 156 16.64 2.47 -6.94
N LYS A 157 16.20 1.24 -7.20
CA LYS A 157 14.84 0.96 -7.69
C LYS A 157 13.79 1.24 -6.63
N VAL A 158 14.11 0.97 -5.35
CA VAL A 158 13.32 1.31 -4.18
C VAL A 158 14.06 2.35 -3.36
N GLU A 159 13.41 3.44 -3.02
CA GLU A 159 13.81 4.36 -1.95
C GLU A 159 12.87 4.18 -0.77
N LEU A 160 13.41 4.18 0.46
CA LEU A 160 12.59 3.97 1.66
C LEU A 160 12.89 5.05 2.69
N TYR A 161 11.86 5.76 3.11
CA TYR A 161 11.90 6.83 4.13
C TYR A 161 11.02 6.46 5.31
N PRO A 162 11.58 5.80 6.35
CA PRO A 162 10.83 5.51 7.57
C PRO A 162 10.35 6.81 8.23
N TYR A 163 9.23 6.74 8.95
CA TYR A 163 8.78 7.90 9.71
C TYR A 163 9.77 8.23 10.85
N ASP A 164 10.07 7.26 11.71
CA ASP A 164 11.03 7.39 12.84
C ASP A 164 11.56 6.00 13.20
N ARG A 165 12.77 5.68 12.77
CA ARG A 165 13.33 4.34 12.97
C ARG A 165 14.79 4.37 13.36
N LEU A 166 15.18 3.45 14.27
CA LEU A 166 16.57 3.17 14.59
C LEU A 166 17.29 2.50 13.40
N PRO A 167 18.63 2.56 13.35
CA PRO A 167 19.39 1.87 12.30
C PRO A 167 19.07 0.39 12.22
N SER A 168 18.93 -0.12 11.00
CA SER A 168 18.66 -1.53 10.69
C SER A 168 19.93 -2.35 10.69
N ARG A 169 19.92 -3.50 11.35
CA ARG A 169 21.06 -4.42 11.35
C ARG A 169 21.10 -5.25 10.08
N VAL A 170 22.24 -5.23 9.37
CA VAL A 170 22.49 -6.00 8.15
C VAL A 170 23.81 -6.76 8.26
N LYS A 171 23.97 -7.80 7.41
CA LYS A 171 25.20 -8.61 7.33
C LYS A 171 26.02 -8.28 6.12
N ARG A 172 25.37 -7.82 5.03
CA ARG A 172 26.00 -7.54 3.74
C ARG A 172 26.25 -6.03 3.59
N ALA A 173 27.13 -5.69 2.64
CA ALA A 173 27.31 -4.32 2.19
C ALA A 173 26.25 -3.97 1.13
N TYR A 174 25.54 -2.87 1.34
CA TYR A 174 24.54 -2.32 0.42
C TYR A 174 24.91 -0.92 -0.06
N GLY A 175 26.06 -0.39 0.43
CA GLY A 175 26.53 0.95 0.05
C GLY A 175 25.72 2.07 0.73
N GLU A 176 25.51 3.14 -0.02
CA GLU A 176 24.75 4.30 0.42
C GLU A 176 23.83 4.81 -0.69
N SER A 177 22.77 5.46 -0.31
CA SER A 177 21.78 6.04 -1.21
C SER A 177 21.25 7.34 -0.59
N VAL A 178 20.37 8.02 -1.28
CA VAL A 178 19.70 9.24 -0.77
C VAL A 178 18.81 8.96 0.44
N SER A 179 18.31 7.74 0.58
CA SER A 179 17.41 7.34 1.66
C SER A 179 18.12 6.66 2.84
N TYR A 180 19.38 6.27 2.69
CA TYR A 180 20.19 5.69 3.78
C TYR A 180 21.67 5.83 3.55
N THR A 181 22.44 5.71 4.64
CA THR A 181 23.88 5.47 4.62
C THR A 181 24.19 4.17 5.36
N GLN A 182 25.26 3.47 4.98
CA GLN A 182 25.68 2.28 5.72
C GLN A 182 26.91 2.58 6.57
N ALA A 183 26.83 2.35 7.86
CA ALA A 183 27.97 2.39 8.78
C ALA A 183 28.17 0.99 9.37
N SER A 184 29.30 0.34 9.03
CA SER A 184 29.58 -1.02 9.43
C SER A 184 28.42 -1.98 9.05
N ASN A 185 27.80 -2.65 10.01
CA ASN A 185 26.70 -3.57 9.83
C ASN A 185 25.31 -2.94 10.09
N HIS A 186 25.17 -1.64 9.89
CA HIS A 186 23.91 -0.91 10.10
C HIS A 186 23.59 0.00 8.90
N LEU A 187 22.32 -0.04 8.47
CA LEU A 187 21.74 0.95 7.59
C LEU A 187 21.12 2.07 8.46
N ILE A 188 21.61 3.28 8.25
CA ILE A 188 21.14 4.49 8.95
C ILE A 188 20.20 5.23 8.01
N TRP A 189 18.93 5.29 8.36
CA TRP A 189 17.87 5.82 7.51
C TRP A 189 17.78 7.35 7.55
N SER A 190 17.46 7.94 6.40
CA SER A 190 16.97 9.30 6.29
C SER A 190 15.49 9.31 6.68
N THR A 191 15.16 9.55 7.97
CA THR A 191 13.79 9.46 8.45
C THR A 191 13.00 10.75 8.23
N MET A 192 11.69 10.62 7.95
CA MET A 192 10.79 11.76 7.77
C MET A 192 10.79 12.72 8.96
N LYS A 193 10.77 12.17 10.19
CA LYS A 193 10.78 12.94 11.43
C LYS A 193 12.07 13.74 11.61
N LYS A 194 13.23 13.15 11.30
CA LYS A 194 14.54 13.82 11.43
C LYS A 194 14.68 14.95 10.41
N MET A 195 14.16 14.77 9.21
CA MET A 195 14.15 15.82 8.18
C MET A 195 13.16 16.94 8.53
N GLY A 196 12.08 16.63 9.24
CA GLY A 196 10.93 17.50 9.43
C GLY A 196 9.98 17.43 8.23
N LEU A 197 8.67 17.40 8.50
CA LEU A 197 7.68 17.11 7.47
C LEU A 197 7.70 18.11 6.30
N ALA A 198 7.89 19.39 6.56
CA ALA A 198 7.95 20.41 5.49
C ALA A 198 9.15 20.18 4.55
N ALA A 199 10.35 19.97 5.12
CA ALA A 199 11.53 19.68 4.32
C ALA A 199 11.44 18.33 3.62
N PHE A 200 10.82 17.34 4.25
CA PHE A 200 10.59 16.03 3.64
C PHE A 200 9.66 16.11 2.41
N ARG A 201 8.60 16.91 2.45
CA ARG A 201 7.69 17.12 1.32
C ARG A 201 8.45 17.65 0.08
N GLU A 202 9.26 18.68 0.23
CA GLU A 202 10.12 19.19 -0.86
C GLU A 202 11.14 18.15 -1.32
N HIS A 203 11.75 17.41 -0.38
CA HIS A 203 12.65 16.31 -0.71
C HIS A 203 11.94 15.24 -1.54
N LEU A 204 10.76 14.76 -1.12
CA LEU A 204 9.99 13.77 -1.86
C LEU A 204 9.72 14.21 -3.30
N LEU A 205 9.24 15.45 -3.49
CA LEU A 205 8.98 15.98 -4.83
C LEU A 205 10.24 16.01 -5.70
N SER A 206 11.41 16.27 -5.11
CA SER A 206 12.69 16.21 -5.82
C SER A 206 13.12 14.79 -6.20
N ARG A 207 12.51 13.76 -5.63
CA ARG A 207 12.82 12.34 -5.91
C ARG A 207 11.94 11.72 -6.99
N ILE A 208 10.85 12.38 -7.37
CA ILE A 208 9.95 11.92 -8.43
C ILE A 208 10.44 12.50 -9.76
N PHE A 209 10.95 11.63 -10.66
CA PHE A 209 11.50 12.06 -11.96
C PHE A 209 10.55 11.78 -13.13
N THR A 210 9.43 11.08 -12.89
CA THR A 210 8.44 10.76 -13.92
C THR A 210 7.31 11.77 -13.93
N SER A 211 6.70 11.97 -15.08
CA SER A 211 5.47 12.77 -15.18
C SER A 211 4.28 12.06 -14.54
N ASN A 212 4.25 10.73 -14.62
CA ASN A 212 3.17 9.92 -14.08
C ASN A 212 3.52 9.34 -12.71
N VAL A 213 2.55 9.36 -11.80
CA VAL A 213 2.67 8.82 -10.44
C VAL A 213 1.45 7.93 -10.15
N TYR A 214 1.70 6.79 -9.54
CA TYR A 214 0.67 5.97 -8.90
C TYR A 214 0.85 6.02 -7.38
N ILE A 215 -0.25 6.10 -6.63
CA ILE A 215 -0.22 6.21 -5.17
C ILE A 215 -0.96 5.03 -4.57
N THR A 216 -0.31 4.29 -3.68
CA THR A 216 -0.94 3.25 -2.87
C THR A 216 -0.79 3.60 -1.39
N ILE A 217 -1.88 3.51 -0.65
CA ILE A 217 -1.95 3.89 0.76
C ILE A 217 -2.46 2.72 1.57
N ASP A 218 -1.59 2.11 2.39
CA ASP A 218 -2.06 1.27 3.49
C ASP A 218 -2.28 2.15 4.73
N LYS A 219 -3.49 2.12 5.26
CA LYS A 219 -3.87 2.94 6.43
C LYS A 219 -3.22 2.51 7.73
N ASP A 220 -2.53 1.37 7.75
CA ASP A 220 -1.73 1.00 8.91
C ASP A 220 -0.52 1.92 9.14
N CYS A 221 -0.10 2.69 8.11
CA CYS A 221 0.87 3.78 8.28
C CYS A 221 0.38 4.90 9.20
N LEU A 222 -0.94 5.03 9.36
CA LEU A 222 -1.58 6.06 10.18
C LEU A 222 -1.50 5.74 11.68
N SER A 223 -1.62 6.75 12.49
CA SER A 223 -1.82 6.58 13.93
C SER A 223 -3.20 6.00 14.24
N LEU A 224 -3.34 5.37 15.41
CA LEU A 224 -4.63 4.86 15.89
C LEU A 224 -5.74 5.93 15.97
N ASP A 225 -5.39 7.21 16.01
CA ASP A 225 -6.38 8.30 15.99
C ASP A 225 -7.07 8.44 14.63
N ASP A 226 -6.39 8.07 13.55
CA ASP A 226 -6.85 8.29 12.18
C ASP A 226 -7.39 6.99 11.53
N ALA A 227 -6.86 5.80 11.87
CA ALA A 227 -7.36 4.53 11.36
C ALA A 227 -7.18 3.38 12.35
N ILE A 228 -7.91 2.29 12.16
CA ILE A 228 -7.75 1.02 12.89
C ILE A 228 -7.73 -0.10 11.86
N THR A 229 -6.66 -0.89 11.87
CA THR A 229 -6.34 -1.89 10.85
C THR A 229 -6.14 -3.29 11.44
N ASN A 230 -5.89 -4.28 10.60
CA ASN A 230 -5.52 -5.63 11.01
C ASN A 230 -4.06 -5.73 11.47
N TRP A 231 -3.19 -4.79 11.07
CA TRP A 231 -1.75 -4.83 11.30
C TRP A 231 -1.32 -3.84 12.39
N ASP A 232 -0.03 -3.89 12.77
CA ASP A 232 0.53 -2.90 13.69
C ASP A 232 0.50 -1.50 13.08
N GLN A 233 0.17 -0.51 13.93
CA GLN A 233 -0.10 0.86 13.50
C GLN A 233 1.17 1.71 13.45
N GLY A 234 1.25 2.49 12.38
CA GLY A 234 2.24 3.54 12.19
C GLY A 234 1.98 4.80 13.03
N ARG A 235 2.56 5.90 12.59
CA ARG A 235 2.55 7.18 13.32
C ARG A 235 2.24 8.39 12.45
N LEU A 236 1.98 8.20 11.16
CA LEU A 236 1.58 9.29 10.31
C LEU A 236 0.20 9.80 10.70
N ARG A 237 -0.04 11.08 10.43
CA ARG A 237 -1.36 11.67 10.56
C ARG A 237 -2.01 11.73 9.18
N LEU A 238 -3.32 11.56 9.13
CA LEU A 238 -4.08 11.69 7.90
C LEU A 238 -3.82 13.04 7.22
N SER A 239 -3.75 14.14 7.99
CA SER A 239 -3.44 15.47 7.45
C SER A 239 -2.12 15.51 6.68
N THR A 240 -1.09 14.80 7.16
CA THR A 240 0.21 14.70 6.47
C THR A 240 0.06 13.99 5.12
N ILE A 241 -0.73 12.92 5.06
CA ILE A 241 -0.99 12.22 3.78
C ILE A 241 -1.72 13.15 2.82
N LEU A 242 -2.77 13.84 3.26
CA LEU A 242 -3.53 14.77 2.41
C LEU A 242 -2.65 15.91 1.86
N GLU A 243 -1.72 16.44 2.65
CA GLU A 243 -0.74 17.41 2.21
C GLU A 243 0.21 16.84 1.15
N LEU A 244 0.73 15.61 1.34
CA LEU A 244 1.57 14.93 0.36
C LEU A 244 0.84 14.70 -0.97
N LEU A 245 -0.42 14.26 -0.93
CA LEU A 245 -1.25 14.08 -2.12
C LEU A 245 -1.40 15.39 -2.90
N SER A 246 -1.72 16.48 -2.20
CA SER A 246 -1.85 17.81 -2.81
C SER A 246 -0.55 18.28 -3.47
N ASP A 247 0.58 18.12 -2.77
CA ASP A 247 1.89 18.54 -3.30
C ASP A 247 2.28 17.74 -4.55
N ILE A 248 2.10 16.42 -4.53
CA ILE A 248 2.39 15.57 -5.69
C ILE A 248 1.53 15.99 -6.89
N ALA A 249 0.23 16.22 -6.67
CA ALA A 249 -0.70 16.62 -7.72
C ALA A 249 -0.36 17.97 -8.37
N THR A 250 0.36 18.88 -7.67
CA THR A 250 0.79 20.16 -8.25
C THR A 250 1.90 20.02 -9.28
N ARG A 251 2.68 18.94 -9.25
CA ARG A 251 3.88 18.76 -10.09
C ARG A 251 3.83 17.55 -11.01
N HIS A 252 2.98 16.56 -10.69
CA HIS A 252 2.92 15.28 -11.37
C HIS A 252 1.48 14.90 -11.68
N ARG A 253 1.29 14.13 -12.74
CA ARG A 253 0.00 13.53 -13.09
C ARG A 253 -0.20 12.26 -12.27
N ILE A 254 -1.19 12.23 -11.39
CA ILE A 254 -1.59 11.02 -10.71
C ILE A 254 -2.46 10.20 -11.65
N VAL A 255 -1.98 9.03 -12.09
CA VAL A 255 -2.64 8.15 -13.08
C VAL A 255 -3.50 7.08 -12.44
N GLY A 256 -3.34 6.86 -11.14
CA GLY A 256 -4.14 5.93 -10.37
C GLY A 256 -3.76 5.95 -8.89
N ALA A 257 -4.66 5.46 -8.07
CA ALA A 257 -4.42 5.26 -6.66
C ALA A 257 -5.23 4.08 -6.11
N ASP A 258 -4.74 3.48 -5.03
CA ASP A 258 -5.53 2.59 -4.19
C ASP A 258 -5.36 2.90 -2.71
N VAL A 259 -6.40 2.56 -1.94
CA VAL A 259 -6.48 2.72 -0.49
C VAL A 259 -6.87 1.38 0.11
N ILE A 260 -6.08 0.95 1.07
CA ILE A 260 -6.23 -0.33 1.76
C ILE A 260 -6.01 -0.14 3.26
N GLY A 261 -6.13 -1.21 4.07
CA GLY A 261 -5.85 -1.16 5.49
C GLY A 261 -7.09 -0.87 6.35
N ASP A 262 -8.29 -1.22 5.89
CA ASP A 262 -9.44 -1.31 6.78
C ASP A 262 -9.38 -2.57 7.64
N TYR A 263 -9.93 -2.51 8.84
CA TYR A 263 -10.05 -3.70 9.68
C TYR A 263 -11.19 -4.60 9.20
N SER A 264 -10.92 -5.90 9.09
CA SER A 264 -11.95 -6.93 8.95
C SER A 264 -11.59 -8.18 9.74
N THR A 265 -12.58 -8.94 10.14
CA THR A 265 -12.35 -10.28 10.71
C THR A 265 -11.74 -11.19 9.65
N PRO A 266 -10.57 -11.81 9.90
CA PRO A 266 -9.93 -12.68 8.93
C PRO A 266 -10.79 -13.89 8.56
N ASP A 267 -11.04 -14.07 7.26
CA ASP A 267 -11.64 -15.26 6.67
C ASP A 267 -10.77 -15.74 5.51
N TYR A 268 -10.48 -17.05 5.46
CA TYR A 268 -9.65 -17.64 4.42
C TYR A 268 -10.13 -19.03 4.02
N SER A 269 -10.15 -19.25 2.71
CA SER A 269 -10.47 -20.52 2.08
C SER A 269 -9.20 -21.28 1.66
N GLY A 270 -9.38 -22.49 1.17
CA GLY A 270 -8.31 -23.35 0.67
C GLY A 270 -8.19 -24.67 1.45
N THR A 271 -7.09 -25.38 1.23
CA THR A 271 -6.82 -26.65 1.94
C THR A 271 -6.65 -26.41 3.43
N LEU A 272 -6.83 -27.46 4.25
CA LEU A 272 -6.62 -27.36 5.69
C LEU A 272 -5.22 -26.83 6.03
N LEU A 273 -4.19 -27.27 5.31
CA LEU A 273 -2.82 -26.80 5.49
C LEU A 273 -2.69 -25.30 5.17
N THR A 274 -3.26 -24.85 4.05
CA THR A 274 -3.27 -23.42 3.67
C THR A 274 -3.90 -22.57 4.75
N ARG A 275 -5.06 -22.99 5.26
CA ARG A 275 -5.78 -22.28 6.32
C ARG A 275 -4.98 -22.22 7.63
N LEU A 276 -4.34 -23.33 8.03
CA LEU A 276 -3.48 -23.37 9.22
C LEU A 276 -2.25 -22.47 9.08
N LEU A 277 -1.62 -22.42 7.90
CA LEU A 277 -0.48 -21.55 7.64
C LEU A 277 -0.88 -20.07 7.74
N LYS A 278 -1.97 -19.65 7.07
CA LYS A 278 -2.50 -18.29 7.14
C LYS A 278 -2.91 -17.90 8.57
N GLN A 279 -3.54 -18.81 9.30
CA GLN A 279 -3.89 -18.59 10.70
C GLN A 279 -2.66 -18.42 11.59
N GLY A 280 -1.61 -19.22 11.35
CA GLY A 280 -0.34 -19.10 12.08
C GLY A 280 0.32 -17.77 11.85
N GLU A 281 0.32 -17.25 10.63
CA GLU A 281 0.84 -15.94 10.26
C GLU A 281 0.08 -14.82 10.98
N ILE A 282 -1.25 -14.82 10.93
CA ILE A 282 -2.08 -13.84 11.64
C ILE A 282 -1.80 -13.83 13.14
N LEU A 283 -1.63 -15.00 13.76
CA LEU A 283 -1.34 -15.09 15.19
C LEU A 283 0.04 -14.53 15.56
N ILE A 284 0.97 -14.51 14.63
CA ILE A 284 2.35 -14.02 14.84
C ILE A 284 2.46 -12.53 14.55
N ASP A 285 1.85 -12.07 13.45
CA ASP A 285 2.12 -10.76 12.87
C ASP A 285 0.98 -9.75 13.09
N GLN A 286 -0.24 -10.19 13.47
CA GLN A 286 -1.37 -9.30 13.71
C GLN A 286 -1.74 -9.22 15.20
N PRO A 287 -2.33 -8.10 15.67
CA PRO A 287 -2.83 -7.95 17.03
C PRO A 287 -3.87 -9.02 17.39
N LEU A 288 -3.64 -9.75 18.48
CA LEU A 288 -4.53 -10.85 18.93
C LEU A 288 -5.90 -10.40 19.41
N ARG A 289 -6.05 -9.13 19.73
CA ARG A 289 -7.29 -8.58 20.29
C ARG A 289 -8.07 -7.80 19.25
N ALA A 290 -9.29 -8.24 18.97
CA ALA A 290 -10.20 -7.50 18.11
C ALA A 290 -10.45 -6.08 18.66
N PRO A 291 -10.39 -5.04 17.82
CA PRO A 291 -10.67 -3.68 18.24
C PRO A 291 -12.16 -3.46 18.50
N ASP A 292 -12.49 -2.34 19.11
CA ASP A 292 -13.89 -1.91 19.24
C ASP A 292 -14.52 -1.64 17.88
N ALA A 293 -15.62 -2.33 17.57
CA ALA A 293 -16.22 -2.31 16.24
C ALA A 293 -16.79 -0.93 15.85
N VAL A 294 -17.36 -0.18 16.81
CA VAL A 294 -17.95 1.14 16.56
C VAL A 294 -16.84 2.15 16.27
N MET A 295 -15.84 2.18 17.13
CA MET A 295 -14.68 3.08 16.95
C MET A 295 -13.94 2.78 15.65
N THR A 296 -13.77 1.50 15.31
CA THR A 296 -13.11 1.06 14.06
C THR A 296 -13.86 1.56 12.84
N ARG A 297 -15.17 1.30 12.79
CA ARG A 297 -16.03 1.76 11.72
C ARG A 297 -15.97 3.28 11.57
N ASP A 298 -16.15 4.02 12.66
CA ASP A 298 -16.26 5.46 12.61
C ASP A 298 -14.95 6.13 12.16
N ARG A 299 -13.79 5.67 12.68
CA ARG A 299 -12.49 6.19 12.25
C ARG A 299 -12.19 5.87 10.79
N ASN A 300 -12.35 4.62 10.39
CA ASN A 300 -12.06 4.22 9.01
C ASN A 300 -13.01 4.90 8.02
N THR A 301 -14.29 5.10 8.39
CA THR A 301 -15.24 5.87 7.58
C THR A 301 -14.78 7.32 7.39
N ILE A 302 -14.35 8.01 8.46
CA ILE A 302 -13.88 9.40 8.38
C ILE A 302 -12.65 9.48 7.47
N THR A 303 -11.70 8.57 7.64
CA THR A 303 -10.47 8.53 6.84
C THR A 303 -10.75 8.21 5.37
N ASN A 304 -11.58 7.21 5.08
CA ASN A 304 -11.97 6.87 3.71
C ASN A 304 -12.71 8.02 3.02
N LEU A 305 -13.61 8.73 3.73
CA LEU A 305 -14.28 9.92 3.19
C LEU A 305 -13.32 11.06 2.90
N ALA A 306 -12.33 11.30 3.77
CA ALA A 306 -11.33 12.33 3.55
C ALA A 306 -10.43 12.02 2.34
N LEU A 307 -9.99 10.76 2.21
CA LEU A 307 -9.20 10.30 1.06
C LEU A 307 -10.02 10.35 -0.24
N LEU A 308 -11.30 9.90 -0.22
CA LEU A 308 -12.19 9.99 -1.38
C LEU A 308 -12.33 11.44 -1.87
N ARG A 309 -12.55 12.40 -0.97
CA ARG A 309 -12.64 13.82 -1.31
C ARG A 309 -11.34 14.34 -1.90
N SER A 310 -10.21 14.10 -1.22
CA SER A 310 -8.89 14.56 -1.69
C SER A 310 -8.57 14.02 -3.08
N PHE A 311 -8.78 12.72 -3.32
CA PHE A 311 -8.56 12.13 -4.65
C PHE A 311 -9.59 12.63 -5.69
N SER A 312 -10.83 12.94 -5.30
CA SER A 312 -11.80 13.54 -6.21
C SER A 312 -11.35 14.90 -6.72
N ASP A 313 -10.73 15.70 -5.84
CA ASP A 313 -10.23 17.03 -6.20
C ASP A 313 -8.99 16.96 -7.12
N ILE A 314 -8.10 15.99 -6.91
CA ILE A 314 -6.82 15.89 -7.64
C ILE A 314 -6.87 14.99 -8.89
N LEU A 315 -7.86 14.12 -9.04
CA LEU A 315 -8.03 13.22 -10.20
C LEU A 315 -9.17 13.68 -11.15
N SER A 316 -9.81 14.82 -10.85
CA SER A 316 -10.89 15.38 -11.68
C SER A 316 -10.42 15.96 -13.03
#